data_47bc77c3b6f55d76227aba9e4815d434
#
_entry.id   47bc77c3b6f55d76227aba9e4815d434
#
_cell.length_a   1.000
_cell.length_b   1.000
_cell.length_c   1.000
_cell.angle_alpha   90.00
_cell.angle_beta   90.00
_cell.angle_gamma   90.00
#
_symmetry.space_group_name_H-M   'P 1'
#
loop_
_entity.id
_entity.type
_entity.pdbx_description
1 polymer ?
#
loop_
_entity_poly.entity_id
_entity_poly.type
_entity_poly.pdbx_seq_one_letter_code
_entity_poly.pdbx_strand_id
1 'polypeptide(L)'
;MARDGFFTGLDIGTSSIKVLVAEFIDGSMNVIGVSNVKSSGVKDGIIVDIDAAAKSIKTAIEQAEEKAGIVIEQVNVGLPANLLQIEPTQGMIPVSSESKEIKDEDVESVVRSALTKSITPEREVISLVPEEFIVDGFQGIRDPRGMMGIRLEMRGLIYTGPTTILHNIRKTVERAGIQVENIVISPLAMTRAVLNEGEREFGATVIDMGGGQTTVATMR
;
A
#
# COMPACT_ATOMS: atom_id res chain seq x y z
N MET A 1 -14.25 -0.24 -9.46
CA MET A 1 -14.74 1.17 -9.54
C MET A 1 -14.30 1.84 -8.26
N ALA A 2 -13.55 2.94 -8.33
CA ALA A 2 -13.24 3.74 -7.15
C ALA A 2 -14.57 4.30 -6.62
N ARG A 3 -14.78 4.17 -5.30
CA ARG A 3 -15.97 4.76 -4.67
C ARG A 3 -15.75 6.28 -4.61
N ASP A 4 -16.77 7.05 -4.97
CA ASP A 4 -16.78 8.48 -4.67
C ASP A 4 -16.61 8.67 -3.17
N GLY A 5 -15.68 9.54 -2.77
CA GLY A 5 -15.38 9.74 -1.37
C GLY A 5 -14.07 10.48 -1.14
N PHE A 6 -13.76 10.71 0.13
CA PHE A 6 -12.51 11.34 0.54
C PHE A 6 -11.46 10.27 0.85
N PHE A 7 -10.23 10.54 0.42
CA PHE A 7 -9.06 9.71 0.70
C PHE A 7 -8.00 10.54 1.41
N THR A 8 -7.50 10.04 2.51
CA THR A 8 -6.44 10.73 3.25
C THR A 8 -5.18 9.87 3.30
N GLY A 9 -4.09 10.43 2.81
CA GLY A 9 -2.74 9.86 2.92
C GLY A 9 -1.96 10.51 4.04
N LEU A 10 -1.29 9.71 4.87
CA LEU A 10 -0.39 10.15 5.95
C LEU A 10 1.02 9.59 5.70
N ASP A 11 1.98 10.48 5.55
CA ASP A 11 3.42 10.18 5.48
C ASP A 11 4.09 10.54 6.81
N ILE A 12 4.56 9.52 7.53
CA ILE A 12 5.26 9.67 8.82
C ILE A 12 6.76 9.68 8.56
N GLY A 13 7.28 10.82 8.12
CA GLY A 13 8.69 10.98 7.78
C GLY A 13 9.58 11.43 8.94
N THR A 14 10.89 11.25 8.78
CA THR A 14 11.91 11.67 9.79
C THR A 14 11.95 13.18 9.95
N SER A 15 11.86 13.95 8.87
CA SER A 15 11.91 15.43 8.92
C SER A 15 10.55 16.06 9.10
N SER A 16 9.52 15.49 8.48
CA SER A 16 8.17 16.05 8.48
C SER A 16 7.10 14.97 8.43
N ILE A 17 5.97 15.28 9.04
CA ILE A 17 4.70 14.59 8.88
C ILE A 17 3.91 15.33 7.80
N LYS A 18 3.44 14.60 6.79
CA LYS A 18 2.65 15.16 5.71
C LYS A 18 1.29 14.48 5.64
N VAL A 19 0.26 15.26 5.43
CA VAL A 19 -1.10 14.77 5.19
C VAL A 19 -1.59 15.35 3.87
N LEU A 20 -2.21 14.51 3.05
CA LEU A 20 -2.87 14.88 1.82
C LEU A 20 -4.29 14.36 1.85
N VAL A 21 -5.25 15.25 1.62
CA VAL A 21 -6.66 14.92 1.49
C VAL A 21 -7.05 15.10 0.02
N ALA A 22 -7.61 14.06 -0.56
CA ALA A 22 -8.12 14.07 -1.92
C ALA A 22 -9.59 13.67 -1.94
N GLU A 23 -10.35 14.28 -2.84
CA GLU A 23 -11.71 13.94 -3.18
C GLU A 23 -11.72 13.24 -4.53
N PHE A 24 -12.46 12.14 -4.64
CA PHE A 24 -12.64 11.42 -5.89
C PHE A 24 -14.07 11.61 -6.40
N ILE A 25 -14.21 12.31 -7.53
CA ILE A 25 -15.49 12.61 -8.16
C ILE A 25 -15.38 12.32 -9.67
N ASP A 26 -16.33 11.60 -10.22
CA ASP A 26 -16.46 11.31 -11.66
C ASP A 26 -15.17 10.79 -12.31
N GLY A 27 -14.44 9.93 -11.59
CA GLY A 27 -13.18 9.35 -12.09
C GLY A 27 -11.96 10.28 -11.98
N SER A 28 -12.13 11.47 -11.42
CA SER A 28 -11.05 12.45 -11.21
C SER A 28 -10.71 12.59 -9.73
N MET A 29 -9.41 12.67 -9.43
CA MET A 29 -8.91 12.89 -8.08
C MET A 29 -8.47 14.35 -7.92
N ASN A 30 -9.12 15.06 -6.99
CA ASN A 30 -8.84 16.47 -6.67
C ASN A 30 -8.22 16.56 -5.28
N VAL A 31 -7.06 17.20 -5.16
CA VAL A 31 -6.45 17.48 -3.85
C VAL A 31 -7.13 18.68 -3.24
N ILE A 32 -7.75 18.51 -2.06
CA ILE A 32 -8.51 19.53 -1.36
C ILE A 32 -7.85 20.03 -0.06
N GLY A 33 -6.90 19.27 0.49
CA GLY A 33 -6.15 19.65 1.68
C GLY A 33 -4.76 19.06 1.72
N VAL A 34 -3.78 19.85 2.15
CA VAL A 34 -2.39 19.41 2.33
C VAL A 34 -1.81 20.05 3.57
N SER A 35 -1.13 19.27 4.40
CA SER A 35 -0.33 19.79 5.51
C SER A 35 1.09 19.24 5.47
N ASN A 36 2.01 19.99 6.07
CA ASN A 36 3.41 19.59 6.26
C ASN A 36 3.91 20.18 7.57
N VAL A 37 4.11 19.32 8.57
CA VAL A 37 4.48 19.71 9.93
C VAL A 37 5.83 19.09 10.27
N LYS A 38 6.65 19.81 11.02
CA LYS A 38 7.93 19.28 11.50
C LYS A 38 7.69 18.00 12.33
N SER A 39 8.40 16.93 11.99
CA SER A 39 8.32 15.66 12.70
C SER A 39 9.03 15.71 14.04
N SER A 40 8.46 15.03 15.03
CA SER A 40 9.07 14.73 16.32
C SER A 40 8.80 13.27 16.66
N GLY A 41 9.72 12.62 17.37
CA GLY A 41 9.56 11.21 17.78
C GLY A 41 9.75 10.18 16.66
N VAL A 42 10.25 10.59 15.49
CA VAL A 42 10.55 9.70 14.34
C VAL A 42 12.02 9.79 13.98
N LYS A 43 12.67 8.65 13.83
CA LYS A 43 14.08 8.53 13.41
C LYS A 43 14.19 7.45 12.34
N ASP A 44 14.80 7.77 11.20
CA ASP A 44 15.04 6.84 10.08
C ASP A 44 13.73 6.11 9.63
N GLY A 45 12.60 6.84 9.64
CA GLY A 45 11.28 6.31 9.31
C GLY A 45 10.64 5.42 10.38
N ILE A 46 11.25 5.29 11.57
CA ILE A 46 10.75 4.48 12.68
C ILE A 46 10.29 5.40 13.83
N ILE A 47 9.14 5.11 14.40
CA ILE A 47 8.62 5.81 15.59
C ILE A 47 9.43 5.38 16.80
N VAL A 48 10.16 6.31 17.40
CA VAL A 48 11.00 6.11 18.61
C VAL A 48 10.38 6.74 19.86
N ASP A 49 9.43 7.66 19.67
CA ASP A 49 8.63 8.28 20.74
C ASP A 49 7.18 8.44 20.26
N ILE A 50 6.31 7.60 20.81
CA ILE A 50 4.90 7.53 20.41
C ILE A 50 4.17 8.85 20.72
N ASP A 51 4.44 9.49 21.87
CA ASP A 51 3.73 10.69 22.30
C ASP A 51 4.13 11.90 21.47
N ALA A 52 5.41 12.07 21.22
CA ALA A 52 5.92 13.13 20.37
C ALA A 52 5.44 12.98 18.92
N ALA A 53 5.46 11.74 18.38
CA ALA A 53 4.97 11.46 17.03
C ALA A 53 3.45 11.68 16.91
N ALA A 54 2.67 11.19 17.86
CA ALA A 54 1.21 11.38 17.89
C ALA A 54 0.82 12.86 17.92
N LYS A 55 1.55 13.70 18.70
CA LYS A 55 1.32 15.14 18.72
C LYS A 55 1.60 15.79 17.35
N SER A 56 2.68 15.40 16.69
CA SER A 56 3.02 15.92 15.35
C SER A 56 1.99 15.48 14.32
N ILE A 57 1.53 14.22 14.37
CA ILE A 57 0.46 13.69 13.50
C ILE A 57 -0.84 14.48 13.72
N LYS A 58 -1.26 14.66 14.98
CA LYS A 58 -2.47 15.40 15.32
C LYS A 58 -2.44 16.81 14.74
N THR A 59 -1.34 17.54 14.92
CA THR A 59 -1.16 18.87 14.35
C THR A 59 -1.25 18.87 12.81
N ALA A 60 -0.66 17.86 12.15
CA ALA A 60 -0.72 17.75 10.71
C ALA A 60 -2.15 17.48 10.20
N ILE A 61 -2.90 16.63 10.92
CA ILE A 61 -4.29 16.34 10.60
C ILE A 61 -5.16 17.59 10.76
N GLU A 62 -5.09 18.27 11.91
CA GLU A 62 -5.86 19.51 12.17
C GLU A 62 -5.63 20.57 11.08
N GLN A 63 -4.39 20.75 10.62
CA GLN A 63 -4.09 21.66 9.51
C GLN A 63 -4.63 21.19 8.16
N ALA A 64 -4.69 19.87 7.90
CA ALA A 64 -5.26 19.33 6.68
C ALA A 64 -6.79 19.45 6.67
N GLU A 65 -7.44 19.20 7.81
CA GLU A 65 -8.88 19.37 8.01
C GLU A 65 -9.32 20.82 7.81
N GLU A 66 -8.57 21.78 8.37
CA GLU A 66 -8.85 23.21 8.19
C GLU A 66 -8.85 23.63 6.72
N LYS A 67 -7.90 23.09 5.93
CA LYS A 67 -7.81 23.40 4.48
C LYS A 67 -8.83 22.66 3.65
N ALA A 68 -9.11 21.40 3.99
CA ALA A 68 -10.05 20.57 3.26
C ALA A 68 -11.51 20.87 3.59
N GLY A 69 -11.79 21.45 4.76
CA GLY A 69 -13.15 21.71 5.25
C GLY A 69 -13.92 20.44 5.66
N ILE A 70 -13.22 19.35 5.96
CA ILE A 70 -13.79 18.07 6.37
C ILE A 70 -13.12 17.54 7.64
N VAL A 71 -13.77 16.61 8.33
CA VAL A 71 -13.19 15.86 9.44
C VAL A 71 -12.55 14.58 8.91
N ILE A 72 -11.32 14.28 9.35
CA ILE A 72 -10.58 13.10 8.95
C ILE A 72 -10.72 12.04 10.04
N GLU A 73 -11.43 10.95 9.76
CA GLU A 73 -11.62 9.84 10.69
C GLU A 73 -10.58 8.73 10.51
N GLN A 74 -10.10 8.55 9.28
CA GLN A 74 -9.17 7.47 8.94
C GLN A 74 -8.15 7.89 7.88
N VAL A 75 -6.99 7.23 7.91
CA VAL A 75 -5.86 7.54 7.04
C VAL A 75 -5.21 6.29 6.46
N ASN A 76 -4.67 6.41 5.25
CA ASN A 76 -3.78 5.44 4.64
C ASN A 76 -2.33 5.85 4.97
N VAL A 77 -1.59 4.98 5.67
CA VAL A 77 -0.24 5.29 6.16
C VAL A 77 0.82 4.66 5.27
N GLY A 78 1.78 5.46 4.81
CA GLY A 78 2.92 4.97 4.05
C GLY A 78 3.93 4.23 4.92
N LEU A 79 4.35 3.01 4.50
CA LEU A 79 5.45 2.27 5.10
C LEU A 79 6.70 2.41 4.23
N PRO A 80 7.84 2.85 4.81
CA PRO A 80 9.08 3.06 4.07
C PRO A 80 9.77 1.75 3.65
N ALA A 81 10.61 1.82 2.62
CA ALA A 81 11.25 0.67 1.98
C ALA A 81 12.13 -0.16 2.92
N ASN A 82 12.85 0.48 3.83
CA ASN A 82 13.77 -0.18 4.76
C ASN A 82 13.10 -1.14 5.76
N LEU A 83 11.78 -1.05 5.91
CA LEU A 83 10.97 -1.92 6.77
C LEU A 83 10.34 -3.10 6.01
N LEU A 84 10.39 -3.05 4.68
CA LEU A 84 9.81 -4.07 3.82
C LEU A 84 10.73 -5.28 3.65
N GLN A 85 10.14 -6.45 3.64
CA GLN A 85 10.73 -7.66 3.10
C GLN A 85 9.86 -8.15 1.97
N ILE A 86 10.49 -8.49 0.85
CA ILE A 86 9.82 -8.88 -0.39
C ILE A 86 10.22 -10.31 -0.69
N GLU A 87 9.24 -11.19 -0.82
CA GLU A 87 9.48 -12.59 -1.12
C GLU A 87 8.60 -13.07 -2.27
N PRO A 88 9.11 -13.95 -3.16
CA PRO A 88 8.29 -14.58 -4.16
C PRO A 88 7.29 -15.52 -3.50
N THR A 89 6.07 -15.52 -4.03
CA THR A 89 5.01 -16.44 -3.60
C THR A 89 4.30 -17.03 -4.80
N GLN A 90 3.64 -18.16 -4.57
CA GLN A 90 2.85 -18.86 -5.58
C GLN A 90 1.61 -19.43 -4.92
N GLY A 91 0.46 -19.26 -5.58
CA GLY A 91 -0.79 -19.91 -5.25
C GLY A 91 -1.25 -20.83 -6.38
N MET A 92 -2.05 -21.83 -6.05
CA MET A 92 -2.64 -22.74 -7.01
C MET A 92 -4.00 -23.22 -6.52
N ILE A 93 -4.97 -23.23 -7.42
CA ILE A 93 -6.31 -23.78 -7.16
C ILE A 93 -6.82 -24.55 -8.38
N PRO A 94 -7.72 -25.53 -8.21
CA PRO A 94 -8.56 -26.02 -9.30
C PRO A 94 -9.64 -24.98 -9.62
N VAL A 95 -9.99 -24.81 -10.89
CA VAL A 95 -11.14 -23.99 -11.31
C VAL A 95 -12.42 -24.76 -10.98
N SER A 96 -13.24 -24.15 -10.11
CA SER A 96 -14.37 -24.82 -9.48
C SER A 96 -15.66 -24.77 -10.33
N SER A 97 -15.76 -23.84 -11.28
CA SER A 97 -16.96 -23.68 -12.12
C SER A 97 -17.25 -24.92 -13.01
N GLU A 98 -18.50 -25.28 -13.20
CA GLU A 98 -18.90 -26.37 -14.11
C GLU A 98 -18.47 -26.07 -15.55
N SER A 99 -18.56 -24.80 -15.96
CA SER A 99 -18.13 -24.34 -17.29
C SER A 99 -16.62 -24.31 -17.47
N LYS A 100 -15.82 -24.46 -16.39
CA LYS A 100 -14.38 -24.27 -16.39
C LYS A 100 -13.91 -22.87 -16.85
N GLU A 101 -14.79 -21.92 -16.87
CA GLU A 101 -14.49 -20.50 -17.08
C GLU A 101 -14.01 -19.86 -15.77
N ILE A 102 -12.86 -19.21 -15.83
CA ILE A 102 -12.23 -18.55 -14.67
C ILE A 102 -12.98 -17.25 -14.37
N LYS A 103 -13.45 -17.11 -13.14
CA LYS A 103 -14.20 -15.96 -12.63
C LYS A 103 -13.37 -15.17 -11.61
N ASP A 104 -13.91 -14.00 -11.18
CA ASP A 104 -13.32 -13.18 -10.12
C ASP A 104 -13.05 -13.98 -8.83
N GLU A 105 -13.98 -14.86 -8.45
CA GLU A 105 -13.89 -15.72 -7.27
C GLU A 105 -12.68 -16.68 -7.33
N ASP A 106 -12.36 -17.20 -8.52
CA ASP A 106 -11.19 -18.05 -8.72
C ASP A 106 -9.90 -17.22 -8.59
N VAL A 107 -9.88 -16.00 -9.16
CA VAL A 107 -8.73 -15.09 -9.03
C VAL A 107 -8.51 -14.71 -7.57
N GLU A 108 -9.55 -14.35 -6.83
CA GLU A 108 -9.44 -14.08 -5.39
C GLU A 108 -8.95 -15.31 -4.61
N SER A 109 -9.43 -16.50 -4.98
CA SER A 109 -9.07 -17.76 -4.29
C SER A 109 -7.62 -18.14 -4.55
N VAL A 110 -7.08 -17.98 -5.77
CA VAL A 110 -5.68 -18.27 -6.06
C VAL A 110 -4.74 -17.27 -5.36
N VAL A 111 -5.12 -16.00 -5.29
CA VAL A 111 -4.41 -14.98 -4.50
C VAL A 111 -4.41 -15.34 -3.02
N ARG A 112 -5.54 -15.74 -2.48
CA ARG A 112 -5.66 -16.19 -1.08
C ARG A 112 -4.83 -17.45 -0.80
N SER A 113 -4.77 -18.38 -1.75
CA SER A 113 -3.91 -19.56 -1.66
C SER A 113 -2.43 -19.20 -1.56
N ALA A 114 -1.99 -18.16 -2.26
CA ALA A 114 -0.60 -17.67 -2.20
C ALA A 114 -0.24 -17.03 -0.84
N LEU A 115 -1.23 -16.55 -0.09
CA LEU A 115 -1.03 -15.98 1.26
C LEU A 115 -0.83 -17.03 2.35
N THR A 116 -1.16 -18.31 2.08
CA THR A 116 -1.02 -19.40 3.06
C THR A 116 0.43 -19.84 3.30
N LYS A 117 1.40 -19.27 2.61
CA LYS A 117 2.81 -19.46 2.89
C LYS A 117 3.12 -19.06 4.34
N SER A 118 3.89 -19.86 5.05
CA SER A 118 4.27 -19.61 6.45
C SER A 118 4.98 -18.28 6.60
N ILE A 119 4.22 -17.26 7.01
CA ILE A 119 4.77 -15.98 7.43
C ILE A 119 5.10 -16.12 8.91
N THR A 120 6.31 -15.70 9.30
CA THR A 120 6.72 -15.76 10.71
C THR A 120 5.86 -14.83 11.56
N PRO A 121 5.61 -15.12 12.84
CA PRO A 121 4.80 -14.28 13.72
C PRO A 121 5.35 -12.85 13.89
N GLU A 122 6.64 -12.66 13.63
CA GLU A 122 7.32 -11.36 13.71
C GLU A 122 6.99 -10.44 12.53
N ARG A 123 6.33 -10.95 11.48
CA ARG A 123 6.00 -10.18 10.28
C ARG A 123 4.52 -10.30 9.94
N GLU A 124 3.97 -9.23 9.38
CA GLU A 124 2.60 -9.13 8.90
C GLU A 124 2.61 -8.84 7.40
N VAL A 125 1.69 -9.46 6.66
CA VAL A 125 1.48 -9.17 5.23
C VAL A 125 0.88 -7.78 5.08
N ILE A 126 1.52 -6.97 4.25
CA ILE A 126 1.03 -5.65 3.87
C ILE A 126 0.32 -5.71 2.53
N SER A 127 0.91 -6.41 1.57
CA SER A 127 0.36 -6.53 0.23
C SER A 127 0.87 -7.79 -0.46
N LEU A 128 0.10 -8.26 -1.43
CA LEU A 128 0.51 -9.24 -2.42
C LEU A 128 0.30 -8.63 -3.80
N VAL A 129 1.33 -8.67 -4.63
CA VAL A 129 1.30 -8.14 -6.00
C VAL A 129 1.46 -9.32 -6.96
N PRO A 130 0.41 -9.70 -7.70
CA PRO A 130 0.52 -10.70 -8.76
C PRO A 130 1.45 -10.19 -9.87
N GLU A 131 2.35 -11.05 -10.35
CA GLU A 131 3.22 -10.77 -11.50
C GLU A 131 2.67 -11.45 -12.77
N GLU A 132 2.22 -12.70 -12.63
CA GLU A 132 1.59 -13.45 -13.71
C GLU A 132 0.59 -14.48 -13.19
N PHE A 133 -0.34 -14.83 -14.05
CA PHE A 133 -1.19 -16.01 -13.89
C PHE A 133 -0.78 -17.10 -14.87
N ILE A 134 -1.07 -18.35 -14.49
CA ILE A 134 -0.76 -19.54 -15.28
C ILE A 134 -2.04 -20.37 -15.33
N VAL A 135 -2.53 -20.65 -16.54
CA VAL A 135 -3.73 -21.48 -16.76
C VAL A 135 -3.30 -22.77 -17.47
N ASP A 136 -3.53 -23.91 -16.83
CA ASP A 136 -3.18 -25.25 -17.33
C ASP A 136 -1.71 -25.37 -17.82
N GLY A 137 -0.79 -24.60 -17.18
CA GLY A 137 0.64 -24.57 -17.53
C GLY A 137 1.04 -23.47 -18.52
N PHE A 138 0.10 -22.74 -19.12
CA PHE A 138 0.39 -21.61 -19.98
C PHE A 138 0.70 -20.37 -19.13
N GLN A 139 1.91 -19.85 -19.23
CA GLN A 139 2.46 -18.74 -18.45
C GLN A 139 2.24 -17.37 -19.12
N GLY A 140 2.55 -16.28 -18.41
CA GLY A 140 2.55 -14.92 -18.92
C GLY A 140 1.17 -14.29 -19.07
N ILE A 141 0.15 -14.85 -18.43
CA ILE A 141 -1.22 -14.34 -18.47
C ILE A 141 -1.33 -13.20 -17.45
N ARG A 142 -1.74 -12.00 -17.90
CA ARG A 142 -1.94 -10.82 -17.03
C ARG A 142 -3.30 -10.84 -16.34
N ASP A 143 -4.34 -11.22 -17.05
CA ASP A 143 -5.68 -11.38 -16.52
C ASP A 143 -6.30 -12.68 -17.04
N PRO A 144 -6.57 -13.65 -16.16
CA PRO A 144 -7.11 -14.96 -16.56
C PRO A 144 -8.65 -14.98 -16.64
N ARG A 145 -9.34 -13.88 -16.27
CA ARG A 145 -10.80 -13.85 -16.25
C ARG A 145 -11.40 -14.09 -17.63
N GLY A 146 -12.43 -14.93 -17.68
CA GLY A 146 -13.08 -15.36 -18.93
C GLY A 146 -12.31 -16.42 -19.73
N MET A 147 -11.10 -16.81 -19.31
CA MET A 147 -10.39 -17.92 -19.93
C MET A 147 -10.95 -19.26 -19.43
N MET A 148 -10.86 -20.29 -20.29
CA MET A 148 -11.19 -21.66 -19.92
C MET A 148 -9.97 -22.36 -19.35
N GLY A 149 -10.11 -23.08 -18.25
CA GLY A 149 -9.02 -23.83 -17.64
C GLY A 149 -9.48 -24.74 -16.50
N ILE A 150 -8.68 -25.75 -16.20
CA ILE A 150 -8.93 -26.69 -15.10
C ILE A 150 -8.16 -26.26 -13.84
N ARG A 151 -6.96 -25.67 -14.04
CA ARG A 151 -6.05 -25.25 -12.99
C ARG A 151 -5.61 -23.80 -13.19
N LEU A 152 -5.78 -23.01 -12.16
CA LEU A 152 -5.29 -21.63 -12.11
C LEU A 152 -4.16 -21.54 -11.09
N GLU A 153 -3.02 -21.00 -11.54
CA GLU A 153 -1.88 -20.67 -10.68
C GLU A 153 -1.60 -19.17 -10.77
N MET A 154 -1.01 -18.61 -9.73
CA MET A 154 -0.54 -17.23 -9.67
C MET A 154 0.86 -17.19 -9.09
N ARG A 155 1.76 -16.48 -9.73
CA ARG A 155 3.06 -16.10 -9.17
C ARG A 155 3.05 -14.60 -8.88
N GLY A 156 3.73 -14.22 -7.81
CA GLY A 156 3.78 -12.82 -7.41
C GLY A 156 4.73 -12.58 -6.26
N LEU A 157 4.71 -11.35 -5.78
CA LEU A 157 5.52 -10.90 -4.66
C LEU A 157 4.64 -10.59 -3.45
N ILE A 158 5.03 -11.14 -2.30
CA ILE A 158 4.43 -10.81 -1.02
C ILE A 158 5.32 -9.78 -0.31
N TYR A 159 4.68 -8.72 0.16
CA TYR A 159 5.33 -7.65 0.90
C TYR A 159 4.94 -7.76 2.37
N THR A 160 5.93 -7.86 3.23
CA THR A 160 5.72 -7.97 4.68
C THR A 160 6.47 -6.86 5.42
N GLY A 161 5.95 -6.50 6.60
CA GLY A 161 6.59 -5.56 7.53
C GLY A 161 6.69 -6.16 8.94
N PRO A 162 7.60 -5.64 9.80
CA PRO A 162 7.73 -6.12 11.17
C PRO A 162 6.46 -5.82 11.97
N THR A 163 5.83 -6.84 12.55
CA THR A 163 4.57 -6.76 13.30
C THR A 163 4.62 -5.68 14.39
N THR A 164 5.71 -5.60 15.15
CA THR A 164 5.90 -4.61 16.21
C THR A 164 5.89 -3.18 15.68
N ILE A 165 6.55 -2.93 14.53
CA ILE A 165 6.59 -1.60 13.91
C ILE A 165 5.21 -1.20 13.41
N LEU A 166 4.52 -2.11 12.72
CA LEU A 166 3.16 -1.87 12.21
C LEU A 166 2.18 -1.59 13.36
N HIS A 167 2.30 -2.33 14.46
CA HIS A 167 1.52 -2.08 15.68
C HIS A 167 1.80 -0.70 16.28
N ASN A 168 3.08 -0.29 16.35
CA ASN A 168 3.45 1.03 16.86
C ASN A 168 2.93 2.16 15.97
N ILE A 169 2.93 1.98 14.65
CA ILE A 169 2.33 2.94 13.71
C ILE A 169 0.83 3.09 14.01
N ARG A 170 0.07 1.98 14.04
CA ARG A 170 -1.37 2.02 14.35
C ARG A 170 -1.63 2.70 15.68
N LYS A 171 -0.93 2.26 16.72
CA LYS A 171 -1.07 2.83 18.09
C LYS A 171 -0.77 4.34 18.14
N THR A 172 0.21 4.80 17.39
CA THR A 172 0.58 6.23 17.37
C THR A 172 -0.49 7.06 16.66
N VAL A 173 -1.04 6.57 15.56
CA VAL A 173 -2.12 7.22 14.80
C VAL A 173 -3.42 7.23 15.64
N GLU A 174 -3.76 6.12 16.29
CA GLU A 174 -4.91 6.05 17.21
C GLU A 174 -4.76 7.02 18.38
N ARG A 175 -3.54 7.20 18.90
CA ARG A 175 -3.26 8.18 19.95
C ARG A 175 -3.37 9.62 19.48
N ALA A 176 -3.22 9.87 18.18
CA ALA A 176 -3.54 11.17 17.58
C ALA A 176 -5.05 11.39 17.38
N GLY A 177 -5.89 10.39 17.66
CA GLY A 177 -7.35 10.45 17.58
C GLY A 177 -7.94 9.97 16.25
N ILE A 178 -7.18 9.25 15.42
CA ILE A 178 -7.55 8.85 14.07
C ILE A 178 -7.30 7.36 13.90
N GLN A 179 -7.98 6.71 12.96
CA GLN A 179 -7.79 5.29 12.66
C GLN A 179 -6.90 5.08 11.42
N VAL A 180 -6.14 4.00 11.42
CA VAL A 180 -5.42 3.54 10.22
C VAL A 180 -6.36 2.66 9.40
N GLU A 181 -6.73 3.13 8.23
CA GLU A 181 -7.53 2.35 7.26
C GLU A 181 -6.66 1.27 6.62
N ASN A 182 -5.53 1.67 6.02
CA ASN A 182 -4.57 0.76 5.42
C ASN A 182 -3.14 1.21 5.67
N ILE A 183 -2.21 0.25 5.66
CA ILE A 183 -0.78 0.51 5.53
C ILE A 183 -0.40 0.22 4.08
N VAL A 184 0.19 1.20 3.41
CA VAL A 184 0.55 1.13 1.99
C VAL A 184 2.07 1.18 1.82
N ILE A 185 2.56 0.58 0.75
CA ILE A 185 4.00 0.54 0.43
C ILE A 185 4.39 1.88 -0.19
N SER A 186 5.12 2.74 0.56
CA SER A 186 5.49 4.09 0.10
C SER A 186 6.21 4.09 -1.25
N PRO A 187 7.19 3.22 -1.55
CA PRO A 187 7.82 3.16 -2.86
C PRO A 187 6.84 2.89 -4.01
N LEU A 188 5.86 2.00 -3.82
CA LEU A 188 4.86 1.72 -4.86
C LEU A 188 3.88 2.88 -5.04
N ALA A 189 3.45 3.52 -3.95
CA ALA A 189 2.61 4.69 -4.00
C ALA A 189 3.32 5.85 -4.71
N MET A 190 4.59 6.08 -4.39
CA MET A 190 5.43 7.10 -5.00
C MET A 190 5.59 6.90 -6.51
N THR A 191 5.95 5.69 -6.97
CA THR A 191 6.10 5.41 -8.40
C THR A 191 4.79 5.59 -9.16
N ARG A 192 3.65 5.23 -8.55
CA ARG A 192 2.33 5.45 -9.16
C ARG A 192 1.96 6.93 -9.26
N ALA A 193 2.40 7.76 -8.31
CA ALA A 193 2.10 9.18 -8.27
C ALA A 193 2.94 10.01 -9.25
N VAL A 194 4.22 9.63 -9.48
CA VAL A 194 5.16 10.44 -10.25
C VAL A 194 5.41 9.94 -11.67
N LEU A 195 5.18 8.65 -11.96
CA LEU A 195 5.41 8.07 -13.27
C LEU A 195 4.10 7.98 -14.07
N ASN A 196 4.15 8.40 -15.33
CA ASN A 196 3.08 8.15 -16.28
C ASN A 196 3.09 6.68 -16.78
N GLU A 197 2.08 6.29 -17.55
CA GLU A 197 1.93 4.92 -18.06
C GLU A 197 3.11 4.48 -18.93
N GLY A 198 3.56 5.33 -19.85
CA GLY A 198 4.69 5.04 -20.73
C GLY A 198 6.00 4.85 -19.95
N GLU A 199 6.28 5.70 -18.97
CA GLU A 199 7.48 5.58 -18.13
C GLU A 199 7.47 4.27 -17.31
N ARG A 200 6.32 3.82 -16.87
CA ARG A 200 6.19 2.52 -16.18
C ARG A 200 6.40 1.34 -17.14
N GLU A 201 5.92 1.45 -18.37
CA GLU A 201 6.03 0.38 -19.37
C GLU A 201 7.45 0.25 -19.93
N PHE A 202 8.14 1.38 -20.20
CA PHE A 202 9.52 1.36 -20.67
C PHE A 202 10.57 1.11 -19.58
N GLY A 203 10.15 1.20 -18.32
CA GLY A 203 11.02 1.09 -17.17
C GLY A 203 11.58 2.44 -16.72
N ALA A 204 11.44 2.70 -15.43
CA ALA A 204 11.92 3.94 -14.80
C ALA A 204 12.44 3.69 -13.39
N THR A 205 13.31 4.58 -12.94
CA THR A 205 13.82 4.59 -11.56
C THR A 205 13.43 5.89 -10.89
N VAL A 206 12.78 5.79 -9.75
CA VAL A 206 12.42 6.93 -8.90
C VAL A 206 13.33 6.92 -7.69
N ILE A 207 13.91 8.08 -7.36
CA ILE A 207 14.78 8.28 -6.20
C ILE A 207 14.10 9.30 -5.28
N ASP A 208 13.78 8.87 -4.06
CA ASP A 208 13.24 9.72 -2.99
C ASP A 208 14.34 9.99 -1.95
N MET A 209 14.75 11.25 -1.82
CA MET A 209 15.76 11.68 -0.86
C MET A 209 15.09 12.32 0.35
N GLY A 210 14.84 11.51 1.38
CA GLY A 210 14.23 11.93 2.62
C GLY A 210 15.23 12.45 3.66
N GLY A 211 14.72 12.85 4.83
CA GLY A 211 15.52 13.36 5.94
C GLY A 211 16.29 12.30 6.72
N GLY A 212 15.93 11.02 6.63
CA GLY A 212 16.58 9.91 7.35
C GLY A 212 17.00 8.77 6.45
N GLN A 213 16.50 8.71 5.22
CA GLN A 213 16.84 7.66 4.27
C GLN A 213 16.64 8.13 2.82
N THR A 214 17.31 7.46 1.90
CA THR A 214 17.07 7.60 0.47
C THR A 214 16.51 6.28 -0.06
N THR A 215 15.36 6.35 -0.73
CA THR A 215 14.69 5.19 -1.34
C THR A 215 14.88 5.21 -2.84
N VAL A 216 15.23 4.06 -3.40
CA VAL A 216 15.31 3.84 -4.85
C VAL A 216 14.27 2.78 -5.24
N ALA A 217 13.37 3.13 -6.14
CA ALA A 217 12.35 2.23 -6.67
C ALA A 217 12.49 2.13 -8.19
N THR A 218 12.73 0.91 -8.70
CA THR A 218 12.84 0.64 -10.13
C THR A 218 11.62 -0.15 -10.59
N MET A 219 10.97 0.32 -11.64
CA MET A 219 9.87 -0.35 -12.35
C MET A 219 10.41 -0.93 -13.66
N ARG A 220 9.94 -2.13 -14.00
CA ARG A 220 10.22 -2.82 -15.26
C ARG A 220 8.95 -3.44 -15.81
#